data_ac1d89138f5a9965bf29c4fc268bdff2
#
_entry.id   ac1d89138f5a9965bf29c4fc268bdff2
#
_cell.length_a   1.000
_cell.length_b   1.000
_cell.length_c   1.000
_cell.angle_alpha   90.00
_cell.angle_beta   90.00
_cell.angle_gamma   90.00
#
_symmetry.space_group_name_H-M   'P 1'
#
loop_
_entity.id
_entity.type
_entity.pdbx_description
1 polymer ?
#
loop_
_entity_poly.entity_id
_entity_poly.type
_entity_poly.pdbx_seq_one_letter_code
_entity_poly.pdbx_strand_id
1 'polypeptide(L)'
;MVDPDFVQQDFQRRLREIPLRGMGLSVDVYSPDLFELVNKLRERGLQPGYLEVFKATTTALTMVRQAVPDIPLAYHGEGLWITQPDVQASPFFQQDVGEMVTQLNSIQSLWLNHECAMKQMAGYSFGTYVPPLYTPLSAEVVADNIATVQQAMDRQGRRADGTAPLFLLELPPLTYFAAGTIPIPHFFRLVTARVPCGLVLDIGHLWTVYRYTAACRQVPLEQFVREFLDEFPLDRVVEIHMAGLACHESVGEPKGGEGLPEWIDAHAAPIPSILFTMLEQVLAHSSLVSLRAVALEVDTKPIEMIVEEYAEAVRRFSLLVQQTMARGRALEQLTGLAPPPASVQEPMCQSDRQQLRDDYARYAQIISGQAPITGSEWQEVAAEVSGLTRYRTSYVPHEILHWGGDLREMFPQTCRALAERAICLTEFVAFWFRSPRPLTHSYDFFLLKIERFLEFVTERAPDVRVCVEQESDILRLAYAQANEVGEPVMEMEPS
;
A
#
# COMPACT_ATOMS: atom_id res chain seq x y z
N MET A 1 16.20 8.25 23.67
CA MET A 1 16.46 7.93 22.23
C MET A 1 16.84 6.46 22.13
N VAL A 2 16.26 5.74 21.18
CA VAL A 2 16.68 4.36 20.87
C VAL A 2 18.07 4.41 20.24
N ASP A 3 18.96 3.51 20.65
CA ASP A 3 20.28 3.40 20.04
C ASP A 3 20.15 2.80 18.63
N PRO A 4 20.54 3.53 17.57
CA PRO A 4 20.44 3.05 16.19
C PRO A 4 21.22 1.75 15.92
N ASP A 5 22.36 1.56 16.61
CA ASP A 5 23.17 0.34 16.47
C ASP A 5 22.41 -0.88 17.00
N PHE A 6 21.63 -0.70 18.06
CA PHE A 6 20.75 -1.71 18.62
C PHE A 6 19.62 -2.08 17.64
N VAL A 7 18.95 -1.09 17.05
CA VAL A 7 17.88 -1.29 16.06
C VAL A 7 18.42 -2.07 14.86
N GLN A 8 19.61 -1.71 14.38
CA GLN A 8 20.27 -2.40 13.27
C GLN A 8 20.58 -3.87 13.61
N GLN A 9 21.09 -4.14 14.83
CA GLN A 9 21.40 -5.50 15.27
C GLN A 9 20.14 -6.38 15.39
N ASP A 10 19.02 -5.84 15.92
CA ASP A 10 17.76 -6.58 16.00
C ASP A 10 17.17 -6.86 14.61
N PHE A 11 17.21 -5.87 13.70
CA PHE A 11 16.84 -6.08 12.31
C PHE A 11 17.67 -7.21 11.67
N GLN A 12 18.99 -7.19 11.80
CA GLN A 12 19.89 -8.20 11.24
C GLN A 12 19.63 -9.58 11.83
N ARG A 13 19.29 -9.68 13.11
CA ARG A 13 18.89 -10.94 13.75
C ARG A 13 17.63 -11.49 13.11
N ARG A 14 16.57 -10.68 12.97
CA ARG A 14 15.29 -11.08 12.35
C ARG A 14 15.47 -11.45 10.88
N LEU A 15 16.27 -10.69 10.15
CA LEU A 15 16.54 -10.91 8.74
C LEU A 15 17.15 -12.30 8.48
N ARG A 16 18.04 -12.78 9.37
CA ARG A 16 18.66 -14.12 9.25
C ARG A 16 17.67 -15.26 9.35
N GLU A 17 16.53 -15.04 9.98
CA GLU A 17 15.44 -16.02 10.10
C GLU A 17 14.60 -16.11 8.80
N ILE A 18 14.81 -15.18 7.85
CA ILE A 18 14.12 -15.16 6.56
C ILE A 18 15.00 -15.81 5.49
N PRO A 19 14.58 -16.96 4.91
CA PRO A 19 15.31 -17.61 3.83
C PRO A 19 15.31 -16.77 2.54
N LEU A 20 16.34 -16.97 1.69
CA LEU A 20 16.35 -16.40 0.34
C LEU A 20 15.23 -17.02 -0.51
N ARG A 21 14.45 -16.20 -1.22
CA ARG A 21 13.29 -16.64 -2.00
C ARG A 21 13.47 -16.46 -3.51
N GLY A 22 14.23 -15.46 -3.92
CA GLY A 22 14.42 -15.18 -5.34
C GLY A 22 13.25 -14.46 -5.97
N MET A 23 12.88 -14.85 -7.19
CA MET A 23 11.76 -14.28 -7.91
C MET A 23 10.44 -14.91 -7.47
N GLY A 24 9.43 -14.09 -7.25
CA GLY A 24 8.07 -14.46 -6.86
C GLY A 24 7.01 -13.60 -7.51
N LEU A 25 5.79 -13.76 -7.03
CA LEU A 25 4.62 -12.97 -7.44
C LEU A 25 3.92 -12.43 -6.19
N SER A 26 3.46 -11.19 -6.25
CA SER A 26 2.45 -10.64 -5.34
C SER A 26 1.10 -10.72 -6.02
N VAL A 27 0.15 -11.42 -5.39
CA VAL A 27 -1.10 -11.87 -6.01
C VAL A 27 -2.30 -11.56 -5.12
N ASP A 28 -3.42 -11.20 -5.74
CA ASP A 28 -4.72 -11.26 -5.09
C ASP A 28 -5.19 -12.72 -4.99
N VAL A 29 -5.95 -13.04 -3.95
CA VAL A 29 -6.53 -14.38 -3.76
C VAL A 29 -7.67 -14.64 -4.74
N TYR A 30 -8.29 -13.60 -5.22
CA TYR A 30 -9.58 -13.62 -5.88
C TYR A 30 -9.51 -13.31 -7.38
N SER A 31 -8.55 -12.50 -7.83
CA SER A 31 -8.43 -12.09 -9.22
C SER A 31 -6.97 -11.86 -9.63
N PRO A 32 -6.47 -12.56 -10.68
CA PRO A 32 -7.12 -13.67 -11.38
C PRO A 32 -7.19 -14.96 -10.53
N ASP A 33 -7.84 -16.01 -11.05
CA ASP A 33 -7.87 -17.31 -10.36
C ASP A 33 -6.45 -17.79 -10.05
N LEU A 34 -6.08 -17.76 -8.76
CA LEU A 34 -4.74 -18.07 -8.28
C LEU A 34 -4.34 -19.52 -8.59
N PHE A 35 -5.29 -20.46 -8.55
CA PHE A 35 -4.99 -21.88 -8.78
C PHE A 35 -4.77 -22.14 -10.27
N GLU A 36 -5.53 -21.48 -11.13
CA GLU A 36 -5.30 -21.53 -12.58
C GLU A 36 -3.94 -20.88 -12.90
N LEU A 37 -3.61 -19.73 -12.32
CA LEU A 37 -2.33 -19.07 -12.50
C LEU A 37 -1.15 -19.99 -12.13
N VAL A 38 -1.18 -20.60 -10.93
CA VAL A 38 -0.12 -21.49 -10.47
C VAL A 38 0.03 -22.71 -11.39
N ASN A 39 -1.09 -23.28 -11.88
CA ASN A 39 -1.04 -24.38 -12.82
C ASN A 39 -0.44 -23.97 -14.18
N LYS A 40 -0.81 -22.80 -14.71
CA LYS A 40 -0.22 -22.26 -15.94
C LYS A 40 1.26 -22.01 -15.84
N LEU A 41 1.73 -21.47 -14.72
CA LEU A 41 3.17 -21.30 -14.46
C LEU A 41 3.90 -22.65 -14.46
N ARG A 42 3.34 -23.68 -13.78
CA ARG A 42 3.92 -25.03 -13.75
C ARG A 42 3.96 -25.67 -15.14
N GLU A 43 2.92 -25.53 -15.96
CA GLU A 43 2.87 -25.99 -17.35
C GLU A 43 4.01 -25.39 -18.22
N ARG A 44 4.38 -24.14 -17.93
CA ARG A 44 5.52 -23.45 -18.60
C ARG A 44 6.88 -23.75 -17.97
N GLY A 45 6.95 -24.60 -16.95
CA GLY A 45 8.17 -24.88 -16.20
C GLY A 45 8.66 -23.71 -15.34
N LEU A 46 7.78 -22.77 -15.03
CA LEU A 46 8.05 -21.63 -14.16
C LEU A 46 7.62 -21.99 -12.73
N GLN A 47 8.51 -21.76 -11.77
CA GLN A 47 8.23 -22.00 -10.37
C GLN A 47 8.56 -20.74 -9.56
N PRO A 48 7.55 -20.05 -9.00
CA PRO A 48 7.79 -18.94 -8.11
C PRO A 48 8.54 -19.39 -6.85
N GLY A 49 9.53 -18.61 -6.43
CA GLY A 49 10.26 -18.86 -5.20
C GLY A 49 9.40 -18.63 -3.94
N TYR A 50 8.34 -17.86 -4.08
CA TYR A 50 7.30 -17.58 -3.08
C TYR A 50 6.10 -16.90 -3.76
N LEU A 51 4.99 -16.85 -3.06
CA LEU A 51 3.87 -15.96 -3.36
C LEU A 51 3.65 -15.01 -2.19
N GLU A 52 3.61 -13.73 -2.46
CA GLU A 52 3.04 -12.76 -1.55
C GLU A 52 1.54 -12.67 -1.83
N VAL A 53 0.72 -12.80 -0.78
CA VAL A 53 -0.73 -12.85 -0.91
C VAL A 53 -1.31 -11.58 -0.30
N PHE A 54 -2.10 -10.85 -1.09
CA PHE A 54 -2.77 -9.65 -0.63
C PHE A 54 -3.87 -9.97 0.39
N LYS A 55 -4.28 -8.96 1.15
CA LYS A 55 -5.29 -9.07 2.22
C LYS A 55 -6.54 -9.79 1.74
N ALA A 56 -6.91 -10.85 2.47
CA ALA A 56 -8.10 -11.63 2.21
C ALA A 56 -8.68 -12.17 3.53
N THR A 57 -9.84 -12.83 3.48
CA THR A 57 -10.41 -13.47 4.67
C THR A 57 -9.51 -14.59 5.17
N THR A 58 -9.49 -14.84 6.48
CA THR A 58 -8.72 -15.97 7.08
C THR A 58 -9.08 -17.30 6.42
N THR A 59 -10.32 -17.50 6.04
CA THR A 59 -10.80 -18.70 5.35
C THR A 59 -10.13 -18.82 3.98
N ALA A 60 -10.18 -17.78 3.15
CA ALA A 60 -9.55 -17.79 1.83
C ALA A 60 -8.03 -18.00 1.92
N LEU A 61 -7.35 -17.31 2.83
CA LEU A 61 -5.92 -17.49 3.08
C LEU A 61 -5.57 -18.94 3.51
N THR A 62 -6.39 -19.55 4.34
CA THR A 62 -6.22 -20.96 4.73
C THR A 62 -6.37 -21.89 3.53
N MET A 63 -7.33 -21.63 2.63
CA MET A 63 -7.50 -22.39 1.39
C MET A 63 -6.28 -22.25 0.47
N VAL A 64 -5.75 -21.02 0.31
CA VAL A 64 -4.51 -20.79 -0.45
C VAL A 64 -3.36 -21.63 0.13
N ARG A 65 -3.15 -21.61 1.46
CA ARG A 65 -2.09 -22.39 2.10
C ARG A 65 -2.24 -23.90 1.85
N GLN A 66 -3.46 -24.41 1.86
CA GLN A 66 -3.74 -25.83 1.58
C GLN A 66 -3.51 -26.21 0.12
N ALA A 67 -3.83 -25.32 -0.80
CA ALA A 67 -3.73 -25.58 -2.25
C ALA A 67 -2.30 -25.47 -2.80
N VAL A 68 -1.43 -24.65 -2.18
CA VAL A 68 -0.03 -24.47 -2.59
C VAL A 68 0.94 -24.80 -1.45
N PRO A 69 0.91 -26.01 -0.88
CA PRO A 69 1.68 -26.36 0.33
C PRO A 69 3.20 -26.32 0.11
N ASP A 70 3.64 -26.45 -1.12
CA ASP A 70 5.05 -26.46 -1.56
C ASP A 70 5.61 -25.07 -1.84
N ILE A 71 4.77 -24.04 -1.97
CA ILE A 71 5.22 -22.66 -2.23
C ILE A 71 5.21 -21.86 -0.91
N PRO A 72 6.34 -21.26 -0.51
CA PRO A 72 6.36 -20.32 0.62
C PRO A 72 5.42 -19.16 0.39
N LEU A 73 4.74 -18.70 1.45
CA LEU A 73 3.84 -17.56 1.39
C LEU A 73 4.37 -16.40 2.21
N ALA A 74 4.11 -15.19 1.74
CA ALA A 74 4.25 -13.92 2.43
C ALA A 74 2.89 -13.19 2.42
N TYR A 75 2.73 -12.17 3.22
CA TYR A 75 1.47 -11.48 3.38
C TYR A 75 1.61 -9.98 3.15
N HIS A 76 0.84 -9.48 2.18
CA HIS A 76 0.64 -8.06 1.98
C HIS A 76 -0.62 -7.62 2.73
N GLY A 77 -0.41 -6.89 3.82
CA GLY A 77 -1.49 -6.40 4.67
C GLY A 77 -1.97 -5.03 4.28
N GLU A 78 -3.21 -4.74 4.62
CA GLU A 78 -3.83 -3.44 4.46
C GLU A 78 -4.69 -3.08 5.67
N GLY A 79 -4.85 -1.79 5.94
CA GLY A 79 -5.84 -1.30 6.90
C GLY A 79 -5.30 -0.95 8.28
N LEU A 80 -4.02 -1.18 8.58
CA LEU A 80 -3.45 -0.79 9.89
C LEU A 80 -3.21 0.72 10.01
N TRP A 81 -3.17 1.44 8.91
CA TRP A 81 -3.00 2.91 8.82
C TRP A 81 -1.88 3.45 9.70
N ILE A 82 -0.74 2.78 9.69
CA ILE A 82 0.42 3.04 10.56
C ILE A 82 0.99 4.47 10.48
N THR A 83 0.60 5.23 9.46
CA THR A 83 1.03 6.63 9.29
C THR A 83 0.18 7.62 10.09
N GLN A 84 -0.93 7.19 10.70
CA GLN A 84 -1.81 8.08 11.46
C GLN A 84 -1.29 8.31 12.89
N PRO A 85 -1.32 9.57 13.39
CA PRO A 85 -0.79 9.91 14.72
C PRO A 85 -1.55 9.24 15.87
N ASP A 86 -2.81 8.88 15.67
CA ASP A 86 -3.70 8.38 16.73
C ASP A 86 -4.21 6.96 16.48
N VAL A 87 -3.63 6.22 15.54
CA VAL A 87 -4.13 4.89 15.20
C VAL A 87 -4.18 3.95 16.42
N GLN A 88 -3.19 4.02 17.31
CA GLN A 88 -3.15 3.19 18.52
C GLN A 88 -4.25 3.55 19.54
N ALA A 89 -4.79 4.76 19.49
CA ALA A 89 -5.91 5.18 20.33
C ALA A 89 -7.26 4.81 19.71
N SER A 90 -7.30 4.35 18.45
CA SER A 90 -8.51 3.85 17.83
C SER A 90 -9.01 2.59 18.57
N PRO A 91 -10.30 2.49 18.89
CA PRO A 91 -10.86 1.29 19.51
C PRO A 91 -10.75 0.05 18.60
N PHE A 92 -10.56 0.24 17.29
CA PHE A 92 -10.48 -0.83 16.30
C PHE A 92 -9.06 -1.34 16.09
N PHE A 93 -8.03 -0.54 16.36
CA PHE A 93 -6.64 -0.88 16.03
C PHE A 93 -6.17 -2.22 16.63
N GLN A 94 -6.53 -2.49 17.89
CA GLN A 94 -6.14 -3.75 18.52
C GLN A 94 -6.86 -4.96 17.90
N GLN A 95 -8.09 -4.80 17.45
CA GLN A 95 -8.84 -5.82 16.73
C GLN A 95 -8.20 -6.05 15.36
N ASP A 96 -7.91 -4.99 14.60
CA ASP A 96 -7.32 -5.03 13.27
C ASP A 96 -5.93 -5.72 13.32
N VAL A 97 -5.10 -5.38 14.34
CA VAL A 97 -3.81 -6.05 14.57
C VAL A 97 -3.99 -7.54 14.92
N GLY A 98 -4.98 -7.88 15.74
CA GLY A 98 -5.27 -9.27 16.11
C GLY A 98 -5.74 -10.11 14.91
N GLU A 99 -6.57 -9.54 14.06
CA GLU A 99 -7.01 -10.17 12.81
C GLU A 99 -5.82 -10.36 11.85
N MET A 100 -5.00 -9.35 11.66
CA MET A 100 -3.78 -9.40 10.87
C MET A 100 -2.84 -10.52 11.32
N VAL A 101 -2.61 -10.66 12.63
CA VAL A 101 -1.79 -11.77 13.19
C VAL A 101 -2.43 -13.12 12.91
N THR A 102 -3.74 -13.23 12.96
CA THR A 102 -4.47 -14.48 12.62
C THR A 102 -4.29 -14.83 11.15
N GLN A 103 -4.38 -13.88 10.27
CA GLN A 103 -4.15 -14.04 8.83
C GLN A 103 -2.70 -14.46 8.53
N LEU A 104 -1.71 -13.78 9.11
CA LEU A 104 -0.29 -14.17 9.01
C LEU A 104 -0.05 -15.63 9.45
N ASN A 105 -0.66 -16.05 10.56
CA ASN A 105 -0.53 -17.42 11.06
C ASN A 105 -1.18 -18.45 10.14
N SER A 106 -2.31 -18.11 9.50
CA SER A 106 -3.05 -19.04 8.62
C SER A 106 -2.23 -19.46 7.40
N ILE A 107 -1.38 -18.56 6.89
CA ILE A 107 -0.50 -18.85 5.74
C ILE A 107 0.96 -19.10 6.12
N GLN A 108 1.29 -19.01 7.40
CA GLN A 108 2.68 -19.16 7.89
C GLN A 108 3.62 -18.13 7.23
N SER A 109 3.18 -16.88 7.19
CA SER A 109 3.85 -15.80 6.45
C SER A 109 5.30 -15.59 6.92
N LEU A 110 6.15 -15.25 5.94
CA LEU A 110 7.56 -14.88 6.16
C LEU A 110 7.69 -13.48 6.75
N TRP A 111 6.85 -12.55 6.28
CA TRP A 111 6.79 -11.16 6.68
C TRP A 111 5.37 -10.60 6.55
N LEU A 112 5.16 -9.44 7.11
CA LEU A 112 4.03 -8.57 6.86
C LEU A 112 4.54 -7.38 6.05
N ASN A 113 4.18 -7.28 4.78
CA ASN A 113 4.34 -6.05 4.02
C ASN A 113 3.15 -5.12 4.28
N HIS A 114 3.38 -3.82 4.36
CA HIS A 114 2.35 -2.81 4.51
C HIS A 114 2.79 -1.47 3.92
N GLU A 115 1.94 -0.88 3.11
CA GLU A 115 2.15 0.43 2.53
C GLU A 115 2.37 1.53 3.58
N CYS A 116 3.33 2.42 3.32
CA CYS A 116 3.51 3.65 4.08
C CYS A 116 2.49 4.72 3.63
N ALA A 117 1.21 4.38 3.72
CA ALA A 117 0.10 5.20 3.25
C ALA A 117 -1.13 5.06 4.15
N MET A 118 -2.19 5.80 3.83
CA MET A 118 -3.49 5.72 4.51
C MET A 118 -4.62 6.01 3.52
N LYS A 119 -5.82 5.48 3.80
CA LYS A 119 -7.05 5.79 3.04
C LYS A 119 -8.02 6.67 3.81
N GLN A 120 -7.73 6.95 5.08
CA GLN A 120 -8.49 7.88 5.90
C GLN A 120 -7.56 8.75 6.75
N MET A 121 -7.99 9.97 7.08
CA MET A 121 -7.19 10.92 7.84
C MET A 121 -8.08 12.01 8.46
N ALA A 122 -7.92 12.28 9.77
CA ALA A 122 -8.63 13.33 10.48
C ALA A 122 -10.16 13.32 10.23
N GLY A 123 -10.77 12.14 10.15
CA GLY A 123 -12.22 11.97 9.92
C GLY A 123 -12.64 12.06 8.45
N TYR A 124 -11.73 12.26 7.49
CA TYR A 124 -12.00 12.16 6.06
C TYR A 124 -11.56 10.81 5.52
N SER A 125 -12.37 10.19 4.67
CA SER A 125 -12.03 9.00 3.90
C SER A 125 -11.80 9.38 2.44
N PHE A 126 -10.72 8.88 1.83
CA PHE A 126 -10.35 9.19 0.45
C PHE A 126 -10.64 8.03 -0.52
N GLY A 127 -10.91 6.83 0.01
CA GLY A 127 -11.14 5.63 -0.80
C GLY A 127 -9.88 5.09 -1.48
N THR A 128 -8.83 5.86 -1.55
CA THR A 128 -7.55 5.53 -2.20
C THR A 128 -6.38 5.91 -1.30
N TYR A 129 -5.18 5.44 -1.64
CA TYR A 129 -3.98 5.74 -0.89
C TYR A 129 -3.61 7.22 -0.91
N VAL A 130 -3.30 7.74 0.26
CA VAL A 130 -2.73 9.06 0.49
C VAL A 130 -1.36 8.87 1.12
N PRO A 131 -0.28 9.41 0.55
CA PRO A 131 1.04 9.33 1.16
C PRO A 131 1.07 10.05 2.51
N PRO A 132 1.96 9.67 3.44
CA PRO A 132 2.13 10.38 4.71
C PRO A 132 2.62 11.80 4.47
N LEU A 133 2.54 12.64 5.52
CA LEU A 133 3.36 13.84 5.57
C LEU A 133 4.82 13.42 5.79
N TYR A 134 5.70 13.73 4.85
CA TYR A 134 7.12 13.43 4.98
C TYR A 134 7.79 14.45 5.91
N THR A 135 7.58 14.28 7.22
CA THR A 135 8.14 15.11 8.29
C THR A 135 8.84 14.25 9.35
N PRO A 136 9.77 14.80 10.14
CA PRO A 136 10.42 14.04 11.22
C PRO A 136 9.43 13.50 12.26
N LEU A 137 8.40 14.27 12.64
CA LEU A 137 7.38 13.81 13.60
C LEU A 137 6.52 12.67 13.03
N SER A 138 6.18 12.75 11.74
CA SER A 138 5.45 11.66 11.08
C SER A 138 6.28 10.38 11.01
N ALA A 139 7.57 10.47 10.70
CA ALA A 139 8.48 9.32 10.71
C ALA A 139 8.57 8.66 12.10
N GLU A 140 8.57 9.47 13.16
CA GLU A 140 8.58 8.98 14.54
C GLU A 140 7.31 8.20 14.88
N VAL A 141 6.13 8.72 14.52
CA VAL A 141 4.85 8.03 14.73
C VAL A 141 4.75 6.74 13.92
N VAL A 142 5.21 6.75 12.67
CA VAL A 142 5.25 5.51 11.86
C VAL A 142 6.11 4.45 12.55
N ALA A 143 7.28 4.81 13.05
CA ALA A 143 8.15 3.88 13.77
C ALA A 143 7.48 3.33 15.05
N ASP A 144 6.80 4.18 15.83
CA ASP A 144 6.10 3.78 17.05
C ASP A 144 4.93 2.82 16.74
N ASN A 145 4.18 3.09 15.67
CA ASN A 145 3.08 2.24 15.24
C ASN A 145 3.59 0.89 14.73
N ILE A 146 4.64 0.86 13.92
CA ILE A 146 5.30 -0.38 13.47
C ILE A 146 5.81 -1.18 14.67
N ALA A 147 6.44 -0.54 15.65
CA ALA A 147 6.93 -1.24 16.85
C ALA A 147 5.78 -1.94 17.61
N THR A 148 4.61 -1.33 17.66
CA THR A 148 3.41 -1.92 18.30
C THR A 148 2.92 -3.15 17.53
N VAL A 149 2.85 -3.07 16.21
CA VAL A 149 2.46 -4.22 15.35
C VAL A 149 3.50 -5.34 15.44
N GLN A 150 4.81 -5.02 15.35
CA GLN A 150 5.88 -6.01 15.46
C GLN A 150 5.84 -6.73 16.82
N GLN A 151 5.57 -6.02 17.91
CA GLN A 151 5.41 -6.64 19.23
C GLN A 151 4.22 -7.58 19.31
N ALA A 152 3.13 -7.30 18.62
CA ALA A 152 1.99 -8.21 18.53
C ALA A 152 2.37 -9.48 17.75
N MET A 153 3.06 -9.34 16.61
CA MET A 153 3.60 -10.46 15.84
C MET A 153 4.58 -11.30 16.66
N ASP A 154 5.49 -10.67 17.39
CA ASP A 154 6.47 -11.37 18.25
C ASP A 154 5.80 -12.21 19.35
N ARG A 155 4.65 -11.77 19.85
CA ARG A 155 3.90 -12.46 20.90
C ARG A 155 3.02 -13.60 20.37
N GLN A 156 2.37 -13.41 19.23
CA GLN A 156 1.27 -14.24 18.75
C GLN A 156 1.45 -14.74 17.32
N GLY A 157 2.27 -14.06 16.51
CA GLY A 157 2.51 -14.36 15.09
C GLY A 157 3.67 -15.34 14.92
N ARG A 158 3.53 -16.60 15.39
CA ARG A 158 4.62 -17.56 15.26
C ARG A 158 4.39 -18.56 14.16
N ARG A 159 5.41 -18.70 13.32
CA ARG A 159 5.51 -19.73 12.29
C ARG A 159 5.77 -21.10 12.92
N ALA A 160 5.63 -22.16 12.12
CA ALA A 160 5.88 -23.53 12.57
C ALA A 160 7.32 -23.77 13.10
N ASP A 161 8.29 -23.00 12.60
CA ASP A 161 9.69 -23.02 13.07
C ASP A 161 9.94 -22.21 14.36
N GLY A 162 8.89 -21.57 14.90
CA GLY A 162 8.94 -20.76 16.11
C GLY A 162 9.39 -19.31 15.88
N THR A 163 9.75 -18.92 14.66
CA THR A 163 10.12 -17.54 14.32
C THR A 163 8.88 -16.64 14.15
N ALA A 164 9.03 -15.33 14.35
CA ALA A 164 7.99 -14.36 14.10
C ALA A 164 8.19 -13.71 12.72
N PRO A 165 7.10 -13.35 12.01
CA PRO A 165 7.20 -12.53 10.79
C PRO A 165 7.90 -11.20 11.07
N LEU A 166 8.60 -10.67 10.07
CA LEU A 166 9.18 -9.32 10.11
C LEU A 166 8.21 -8.32 9.48
N PHE A 167 8.04 -7.16 10.10
CA PHE A 167 7.33 -6.05 9.47
C PHE A 167 8.19 -5.44 8.36
N LEU A 168 7.62 -5.31 7.16
CA LEU A 168 8.20 -4.57 6.04
C LEU A 168 7.35 -3.33 5.77
N LEU A 169 8.01 -2.18 5.65
CA LEU A 169 7.37 -0.92 5.28
C LEU A 169 7.62 -0.63 3.81
N GLU A 170 6.57 -0.50 3.04
CA GLU A 170 6.68 -0.24 1.62
C GLU A 170 6.72 1.24 1.28
N LEU A 171 7.56 1.60 0.28
CA LEU A 171 7.52 2.91 -0.37
C LEU A 171 6.18 3.07 -1.09
N PRO A 172 5.29 4.00 -0.70
CA PRO A 172 3.96 4.09 -1.28
C PRO A 172 3.96 4.73 -2.67
N PRO A 173 2.96 4.44 -3.52
CA PRO A 173 2.76 5.15 -4.77
C PRO A 173 2.41 6.61 -4.53
N LEU A 174 2.93 7.50 -5.38
CA LEU A 174 2.49 8.88 -5.40
C LEU A 174 1.45 9.09 -6.49
N THR A 175 0.24 9.45 -6.09
CA THR A 175 -0.82 9.81 -7.03
C THR A 175 -0.84 11.32 -7.20
N TYR A 176 -0.03 11.81 -8.13
CA TYR A 176 0.11 13.20 -8.57
C TYR A 176 0.78 14.18 -7.59
N PHE A 177 1.04 13.82 -6.34
CA PHE A 177 1.69 14.74 -5.39
C PHE A 177 2.38 14.02 -4.23
N ALA A 178 3.27 14.75 -3.55
CA ALA A 178 3.81 14.41 -2.23
C ALA A 178 3.84 15.68 -1.37
N ALA A 179 3.79 15.54 -0.06
CA ALA A 179 3.81 16.67 0.88
C ALA A 179 4.70 16.38 2.08
N GLY A 180 5.49 17.37 2.49
CA GLY A 180 6.37 17.23 3.66
C GLY A 180 7.46 18.29 3.75
N THR A 181 8.35 18.13 4.71
CA THR A 181 9.47 19.05 4.98
C THR A 181 10.83 18.38 4.88
N ILE A 182 10.87 17.07 4.60
CA ILE A 182 12.10 16.31 4.40
C ILE A 182 11.98 15.41 3.16
N PRO A 183 13.08 15.09 2.48
CA PRO A 183 13.11 14.14 1.36
C PRO A 183 12.59 12.75 1.76
N ILE A 184 11.95 12.05 0.83
CA ILE A 184 11.41 10.70 1.03
C ILE A 184 12.48 9.71 1.54
N PRO A 185 13.69 9.63 0.96
CA PRO A 185 14.73 8.75 1.49
C PRO A 185 15.10 9.04 2.95
N HIS A 186 15.13 10.32 3.32
CA HIS A 186 15.42 10.72 4.70
C HIS A 186 14.31 10.28 5.66
N PHE A 187 13.05 10.37 5.26
CA PHE A 187 11.92 9.88 6.05
C PHE A 187 12.06 8.37 6.37
N PHE A 188 12.34 7.54 5.39
CA PHE A 188 12.55 6.09 5.59
C PHE A 188 13.79 5.80 6.44
N ARG A 189 14.82 6.61 6.32
CA ARG A 189 16.01 6.54 7.20
C ARG A 189 15.67 6.81 8.66
N LEU A 190 14.85 7.82 8.94
CA LEU A 190 14.40 8.14 10.30
C LEU A 190 13.54 7.01 10.88
N VAL A 191 12.63 6.41 10.09
CA VAL A 191 11.82 5.27 10.53
C VAL A 191 12.72 4.09 10.89
N THR A 192 13.59 3.67 9.98
CA THR A 192 14.44 2.49 10.16
C THR A 192 15.53 2.65 11.22
N ALA A 193 15.89 3.89 11.57
CA ALA A 193 16.78 4.16 12.69
C ALA A 193 16.11 3.97 14.06
N ARG A 194 14.76 3.94 14.13
CA ARG A 194 13.99 3.85 15.38
C ARG A 194 13.36 2.46 15.63
N VAL A 195 13.07 1.70 14.56
CA VAL A 195 12.39 0.40 14.65
C VAL A 195 13.08 -0.63 13.76
N PRO A 196 13.24 -1.90 14.21
CA PRO A 196 13.92 -2.94 13.43
C PRO A 196 13.01 -3.54 12.33
N CYS A 197 12.38 -2.69 11.50
CA CYS A 197 11.63 -3.12 10.33
C CYS A 197 12.54 -3.28 9.11
N GLY A 198 12.10 -4.11 8.16
CA GLY A 198 12.60 -4.10 6.79
C GLY A 198 11.84 -3.13 5.92
N LEU A 199 12.26 -3.01 4.67
CA LEU A 199 11.60 -2.20 3.65
C LEU A 199 11.25 -3.03 2.42
N VAL A 200 10.17 -2.63 1.76
CA VAL A 200 9.87 -2.99 0.37
C VAL A 200 10.15 -1.78 -0.49
N LEU A 201 10.97 -1.97 -1.53
CA LEU A 201 11.22 -0.94 -2.54
C LEU A 201 10.45 -1.33 -3.81
N ASP A 202 9.30 -0.70 -4.03
CA ASP A 202 8.59 -0.85 -5.29
C ASP A 202 9.18 0.06 -6.36
N ILE A 203 9.44 -0.51 -7.55
CA ILE A 203 10.08 0.18 -8.68
C ILE A 203 9.09 1.08 -9.41
N GLY A 204 7.81 0.70 -9.46
CA GLY A 204 6.73 1.53 -10.02
C GLY A 204 6.49 2.75 -9.13
N HIS A 205 6.48 2.55 -7.80
CA HIS A 205 6.37 3.65 -6.84
C HIS A 205 7.58 4.59 -6.90
N LEU A 206 8.80 4.07 -7.09
CA LEU A 206 9.98 4.90 -7.33
C LEU A 206 9.85 5.74 -8.61
N TRP A 207 9.23 5.19 -9.68
CA TRP A 207 8.86 5.95 -10.86
C TRP A 207 7.89 7.09 -10.51
N THR A 208 6.85 6.84 -9.71
CA THR A 208 5.89 7.89 -9.32
C THR A 208 6.55 8.98 -8.48
N VAL A 209 7.53 8.62 -7.61
CA VAL A 209 8.35 9.61 -6.91
C VAL A 209 9.10 10.50 -7.89
N TYR A 210 9.79 9.92 -8.89
CA TYR A 210 10.46 10.69 -9.94
C TYR A 210 9.50 11.63 -10.66
N ARG A 211 8.33 11.11 -11.02
CA ARG A 211 7.36 11.85 -11.84
C ARG A 211 6.65 12.96 -11.07
N TYR A 212 6.32 12.75 -9.80
CA TYR A 212 5.42 13.62 -9.04
C TYR A 212 6.08 14.47 -7.95
N THR A 213 7.40 14.35 -7.74
CA THR A 213 8.19 15.26 -6.89
C THR A 213 8.91 16.35 -7.68
N ALA A 214 8.56 16.57 -8.93
CA ALA A 214 9.24 17.49 -9.87
C ALA A 214 10.69 17.08 -10.25
N ALA A 215 11.23 15.97 -9.75
CA ALA A 215 12.57 15.51 -10.09
C ALA A 215 12.76 15.30 -11.60
N CYS A 216 11.71 14.84 -12.30
CA CYS A 216 11.72 14.65 -13.74
C CYS A 216 11.97 15.93 -14.58
N ARG A 217 11.82 17.11 -13.97
CA ARG A 217 12.16 18.39 -14.61
C ARG A 217 13.57 18.87 -14.32
N GLN A 218 14.24 18.26 -13.35
CA GLN A 218 15.54 18.69 -12.84
C GLN A 218 16.67 17.80 -13.33
N VAL A 219 16.46 16.48 -13.33
CA VAL A 219 17.47 15.50 -13.67
C VAL A 219 16.90 14.36 -14.52
N PRO A 220 17.72 13.69 -15.36
CA PRO A 220 17.34 12.45 -16.03
C PRO A 220 17.00 11.34 -15.04
N LEU A 221 16.12 10.40 -15.43
CA LEU A 221 15.68 9.29 -14.59
C LEU A 221 16.84 8.46 -14.01
N GLU A 222 17.84 8.12 -14.82
CA GLU A 222 18.99 7.33 -14.38
C GLU A 222 19.80 8.02 -13.28
N GLN A 223 19.95 9.34 -13.38
CA GLN A 223 20.61 10.14 -12.34
C GLN A 223 19.76 10.20 -11.06
N PHE A 224 18.45 10.44 -11.21
CA PHE A 224 17.52 10.45 -10.09
C PHE A 224 17.54 9.12 -9.33
N VAL A 225 17.44 7.97 -10.05
CA VAL A 225 17.45 6.65 -9.43
C VAL A 225 18.74 6.45 -8.64
N ARG A 226 19.90 6.79 -9.20
CA ARG A 226 21.19 6.68 -8.50
C ARG A 226 21.23 7.54 -7.23
N GLU A 227 20.85 8.83 -7.33
CA GLU A 227 20.85 9.76 -6.19
C GLU A 227 19.86 9.32 -5.10
N PHE A 228 18.67 8.85 -5.50
CA PHE A 228 17.69 8.29 -4.57
C PHE A 228 18.22 7.07 -3.83
N LEU A 229 18.86 6.12 -4.54
CA LEU A 229 19.40 4.89 -3.96
C LEU A 229 20.58 5.16 -3.02
N ASP A 230 21.42 6.17 -3.31
CA ASP A 230 22.51 6.57 -2.44
C ASP A 230 22.02 7.11 -1.08
N GLU A 231 20.81 7.69 -1.06
CA GLU A 231 20.19 8.24 0.15
C GLU A 231 19.17 7.31 0.81
N PHE A 232 18.55 6.41 0.09
CA PHE A 232 17.57 5.48 0.63
C PHE A 232 18.26 4.38 1.47
N PRO A 233 17.66 3.90 2.59
CA PRO A 233 18.26 2.86 3.44
C PRO A 233 18.18 1.47 2.77
N LEU A 234 18.96 1.26 1.71
CA LEU A 234 18.99 0.01 0.92
C LEU A 234 19.43 -1.21 1.72
N ASP A 235 20.21 -1.01 2.78
CA ASP A 235 20.60 -2.07 3.71
C ASP A 235 19.43 -2.62 4.54
N ARG A 236 18.25 -1.99 4.45
CA ARG A 236 16.97 -2.41 5.05
C ARG A 236 16.00 -3.02 4.05
N VAL A 237 16.27 -2.95 2.74
CA VAL A 237 15.39 -3.50 1.71
C VAL A 237 15.47 -5.03 1.71
N VAL A 238 14.36 -5.66 2.07
CA VAL A 238 14.18 -7.11 2.14
C VAL A 238 13.50 -7.64 0.90
N GLU A 239 12.58 -6.87 0.33
CA GLU A 239 11.81 -7.21 -0.85
C GLU A 239 11.80 -6.06 -1.84
N ILE A 240 11.72 -6.38 -3.12
CA ILE A 240 11.51 -5.43 -4.21
C ILE A 240 10.23 -5.82 -4.93
N HIS A 241 9.36 -4.85 -5.16
CA HIS A 241 8.16 -5.00 -5.98
C HIS A 241 8.32 -4.35 -7.34
N MET A 242 7.56 -4.83 -8.31
CA MET A 242 7.44 -4.26 -9.64
C MET A 242 6.04 -4.51 -10.19
N ALA A 243 5.26 -3.46 -10.38
CA ALA A 243 3.91 -3.50 -10.90
C ALA A 243 3.77 -2.85 -12.28
N GLY A 244 2.61 -3.00 -12.90
CA GLY A 244 2.25 -2.25 -14.09
C GLY A 244 2.00 -0.78 -13.79
N LEU A 245 2.16 0.08 -14.79
CA LEU A 245 1.82 1.50 -14.69
C LEU A 245 0.92 1.90 -15.85
N ALA A 246 -0.09 2.74 -15.58
CA ALA A 246 -0.99 3.29 -16.59
C ALA A 246 -1.43 4.71 -16.26
N CYS A 247 -1.99 5.41 -17.26
CA CYS A 247 -2.73 6.64 -17.00
C CYS A 247 -4.09 6.30 -16.41
N HIS A 248 -4.51 7.04 -15.40
CA HIS A 248 -5.84 6.85 -14.82
C HIS A 248 -6.94 7.27 -15.81
N GLU A 249 -8.03 6.53 -15.89
CA GLU A 249 -9.13 6.73 -16.84
C GLU A 249 -9.74 8.14 -16.80
N SER A 250 -9.89 8.70 -15.59
CA SER A 250 -10.44 10.05 -15.42
C SER A 250 -9.58 11.16 -16.05
N VAL A 251 -8.32 10.87 -16.35
CA VAL A 251 -7.34 11.82 -16.91
C VAL A 251 -7.18 11.63 -18.42
N GLY A 252 -7.44 10.40 -18.91
CA GLY A 252 -7.24 10.02 -20.32
C GLY A 252 -5.78 9.95 -20.72
N GLU A 253 -5.54 9.39 -21.90
CA GLU A 253 -4.19 9.36 -22.49
C GLU A 253 -3.71 10.78 -22.79
N PRO A 254 -2.40 11.10 -22.57
CA PRO A 254 -1.84 12.39 -22.90
C PRO A 254 -2.05 12.66 -24.41
N LYS A 255 -2.79 13.69 -24.75
CA LYS A 255 -2.94 14.11 -26.14
C LYS A 255 -1.59 14.65 -26.62
N GLY A 256 -0.81 13.76 -27.26
CA GLY A 256 0.39 14.06 -28.05
C GLY A 256 1.20 15.27 -27.58
N GLY A 257 2.01 15.14 -26.54
CA GLY A 257 2.92 16.16 -26.05
C GLY A 257 4.28 15.57 -25.72
N GLU A 258 5.35 16.33 -25.88
CA GLU A 258 6.72 15.98 -25.52
C GLU A 258 6.91 15.92 -23.99
N GLY A 259 6.17 15.03 -23.31
CA GLY A 259 6.24 14.89 -21.85
C GLY A 259 6.30 13.43 -21.41
N LEU A 260 6.85 13.19 -20.22
CA LEU A 260 6.76 11.88 -19.59
C LEU A 260 5.29 11.54 -19.29
N PRO A 261 4.88 10.26 -19.45
CA PRO A 261 3.52 9.84 -19.19
C PRO A 261 3.10 10.18 -17.74
N GLU A 262 1.80 10.37 -17.55
CA GLU A 262 1.22 10.60 -16.23
C GLU A 262 0.75 9.30 -15.61
N TRP A 263 1.61 8.30 -15.68
CA TRP A 263 1.36 7.00 -15.11
C TRP A 263 1.25 7.08 -13.58
N ILE A 264 0.32 6.30 -13.08
CA ILE A 264 0.18 5.94 -11.68
C ILE A 264 0.32 4.43 -11.58
N ASP A 265 0.35 3.93 -10.38
CA ASP A 265 0.35 2.50 -10.10
C ASP A 265 -0.95 1.86 -10.62
N ALA A 266 -0.79 0.74 -11.35
CA ALA A 266 -1.88 0.06 -12.04
C ALA A 266 -1.50 -1.41 -12.30
N HIS A 267 -1.77 -2.29 -11.35
CA HIS A 267 -1.34 -3.69 -11.38
C HIS A 267 -1.91 -4.48 -12.57
N ALA A 268 -3.11 -4.15 -13.03
CA ALA A 268 -3.72 -4.76 -14.23
C ALA A 268 -3.00 -4.41 -15.54
N ALA A 269 -2.24 -3.29 -15.55
CA ALA A 269 -1.55 -2.83 -16.75
C ALA A 269 -0.24 -3.59 -17.00
N PRO A 270 0.26 -3.60 -18.27
CA PRO A 270 1.58 -4.13 -18.57
C PRO A 270 2.70 -3.39 -17.84
N ILE A 271 3.76 -4.11 -17.46
CA ILE A 271 4.95 -3.52 -16.84
C ILE A 271 5.76 -2.76 -17.90
N PRO A 272 5.91 -1.43 -17.81
CA PRO A 272 6.69 -0.66 -18.78
C PRO A 272 8.17 -1.05 -18.77
N SER A 273 8.79 -1.14 -19.95
CA SER A 273 10.21 -1.55 -20.09
C SER A 273 11.20 -0.70 -19.30
N ILE A 274 10.84 0.56 -19.01
CA ILE A 274 11.66 1.47 -18.21
C ILE A 274 11.85 0.97 -16.79
N LEU A 275 10.85 0.28 -16.20
CA LEU A 275 10.93 -0.28 -14.86
C LEU A 275 11.96 -1.43 -14.78
N PHE A 276 12.09 -2.22 -15.84
CA PHE A 276 13.14 -3.23 -15.92
C PHE A 276 14.54 -2.60 -15.90
N THR A 277 14.73 -1.45 -16.56
CA THR A 277 16.00 -0.71 -16.50
C THR A 277 16.27 -0.15 -15.10
N MET A 278 15.24 0.36 -14.42
CA MET A 278 15.38 0.82 -13.03
C MET A 278 15.72 -0.36 -12.10
N LEU A 279 15.08 -1.52 -12.27
CA LEU A 279 15.36 -2.72 -11.47
C LEU A 279 16.82 -3.17 -11.64
N GLU A 280 17.39 -3.12 -12.86
CA GLU A 280 18.81 -3.42 -13.10
C GLU A 280 19.74 -2.52 -12.27
N GLN A 281 19.45 -1.21 -12.20
CA GLN A 281 20.23 -0.26 -11.41
C GLN A 281 20.12 -0.56 -9.91
N VAL A 282 18.91 -0.84 -9.42
CA VAL A 282 18.66 -1.19 -8.01
C VAL A 282 19.42 -2.46 -7.62
N LEU A 283 19.31 -3.54 -8.40
CA LEU A 283 19.96 -4.81 -8.12
C LEU A 283 21.51 -4.73 -8.19
N ALA A 284 22.04 -3.82 -9.02
CA ALA A 284 23.47 -3.57 -9.11
C ALA A 284 24.03 -2.77 -7.93
N HIS A 285 23.21 -2.10 -7.15
CA HIS A 285 23.68 -1.21 -6.07
C HIS A 285 24.34 -1.99 -4.92
N SER A 286 25.52 -1.52 -4.49
CA SER A 286 26.35 -2.25 -3.51
C SER A 286 25.75 -2.30 -2.11
N SER A 287 24.97 -1.31 -1.72
CA SER A 287 24.29 -1.23 -0.41
C SER A 287 23.06 -2.11 -0.30
N LEU A 288 22.57 -2.73 -1.38
CA LEU A 288 21.47 -3.67 -1.35
C LEU A 288 21.95 -5.04 -0.84
N VAL A 289 22.03 -5.19 0.47
CA VAL A 289 22.64 -6.36 1.12
C VAL A 289 21.65 -7.23 1.91
N SER A 290 20.42 -6.76 2.10
CA SER A 290 19.39 -7.45 2.89
C SER A 290 18.32 -8.15 2.05
N LEU A 291 18.45 -8.12 0.71
CA LEU A 291 17.46 -8.65 -0.21
C LEU A 291 17.17 -10.15 0.01
N ARG A 292 15.88 -10.51 0.09
CA ARG A 292 15.37 -11.88 0.19
C ARG A 292 14.49 -12.28 -0.99
N ALA A 293 13.81 -11.30 -1.60
CA ALA A 293 12.75 -11.56 -2.54
C ALA A 293 12.61 -10.42 -3.57
N VAL A 294 12.11 -10.78 -4.75
CA VAL A 294 11.64 -9.82 -5.77
C VAL A 294 10.32 -10.34 -6.30
N ALA A 295 9.23 -9.57 -6.20
CA ALA A 295 7.93 -9.94 -6.72
C ALA A 295 7.49 -9.08 -7.90
N LEU A 296 6.73 -9.70 -8.83
CA LEU A 296 5.86 -8.94 -9.71
C LEU A 296 4.47 -8.88 -9.07
N GLU A 297 3.91 -7.70 -8.99
CA GLU A 297 2.54 -7.48 -8.55
C GLU A 297 1.61 -7.58 -9.74
N VAL A 298 0.64 -8.49 -9.63
CA VAL A 298 -0.09 -8.96 -10.82
C VAL A 298 -1.58 -9.14 -10.59
N ASP A 299 -2.11 -8.59 -9.50
CA ASP A 299 -3.54 -8.63 -9.22
C ASP A 299 -4.36 -8.02 -10.37
N THR A 300 -5.52 -8.63 -10.61
CA THR A 300 -6.47 -8.29 -11.69
C THR A 300 -5.94 -8.42 -13.13
N LYS A 301 -4.66 -8.73 -13.32
CA LYS A 301 -4.03 -8.91 -14.64
C LYS A 301 -4.43 -10.25 -15.29
N PRO A 302 -4.64 -10.32 -16.63
CA PRO A 302 -4.88 -11.59 -17.31
C PRO A 302 -3.76 -12.61 -17.10
N ILE A 303 -4.12 -13.88 -16.82
CA ILE A 303 -3.17 -14.97 -16.50
C ILE A 303 -2.06 -15.12 -17.56
N GLU A 304 -2.41 -15.06 -18.84
CA GLU A 304 -1.46 -15.17 -19.94
C GLU A 304 -0.43 -14.06 -19.92
N MET A 305 -0.83 -12.83 -19.59
CA MET A 305 0.07 -11.69 -19.46
C MET A 305 1.00 -11.89 -18.26
N ILE A 306 0.48 -12.34 -17.12
CA ILE A 306 1.29 -12.64 -15.93
C ILE A 306 2.36 -13.67 -16.24
N VAL A 307 1.98 -14.76 -16.90
CA VAL A 307 2.92 -15.85 -17.24
C VAL A 307 4.02 -15.36 -18.17
N GLU A 308 3.70 -14.52 -19.16
CA GLU A 308 4.68 -13.95 -20.09
C GLU A 308 5.60 -12.94 -19.41
N GLU A 309 5.07 -12.02 -18.62
CA GLU A 309 5.87 -11.03 -17.88
C GLU A 309 6.77 -11.70 -16.82
N TYR A 310 6.26 -12.70 -16.11
CA TYR A 310 7.04 -13.45 -15.14
C TYR A 310 8.16 -14.24 -15.82
N ALA A 311 7.89 -14.89 -16.96
CA ALA A 311 8.91 -15.60 -17.75
C ALA A 311 10.02 -14.65 -18.21
N GLU A 312 9.65 -13.45 -18.69
CA GLU A 312 10.61 -12.42 -19.10
C GLU A 312 11.44 -11.92 -17.92
N ALA A 313 10.82 -11.62 -16.79
CA ALA A 313 11.49 -11.18 -15.58
C ALA A 313 12.48 -12.26 -15.05
N VAL A 314 12.05 -13.52 -14.99
CA VAL A 314 12.91 -14.65 -14.58
C VAL A 314 14.10 -14.78 -15.53
N ARG A 315 13.87 -14.70 -16.83
CA ARG A 315 14.95 -14.79 -17.85
C ARG A 315 15.97 -13.67 -17.71
N ARG A 316 15.52 -12.45 -17.41
CA ARG A 316 16.41 -11.27 -17.33
C ARG A 316 17.12 -11.17 -15.99
N PHE A 317 16.43 -11.45 -14.87
CA PHE A 317 16.87 -11.02 -13.56
C PHE A 317 17.26 -12.15 -12.60
N SER A 318 16.87 -13.42 -12.83
CA SER A 318 17.13 -14.49 -11.84
C SER A 318 18.59 -14.59 -11.43
N LEU A 319 19.51 -14.49 -12.38
CA LEU A 319 20.94 -14.56 -12.08
C LEU A 319 21.41 -13.36 -11.26
N LEU A 320 20.98 -12.14 -11.63
CA LEU A 320 21.36 -10.91 -10.93
C LEU A 320 20.78 -10.89 -9.52
N VAL A 321 19.53 -11.29 -9.35
CA VAL A 321 18.87 -11.44 -8.05
C VAL A 321 19.63 -12.42 -7.16
N GLN A 322 19.98 -13.61 -7.68
CA GLN A 322 20.77 -14.60 -6.94
C GLN A 322 22.15 -14.07 -6.54
N GLN A 323 22.85 -13.36 -7.42
CA GLN A 323 24.15 -12.74 -7.12
C GLN A 323 24.04 -11.67 -6.02
N THR A 324 23.02 -10.83 -6.09
CA THR A 324 22.76 -9.79 -5.09
C THR A 324 22.47 -10.41 -3.71
N MET A 325 21.62 -11.42 -3.66
CA MET A 325 21.31 -12.16 -2.43
C MET A 325 22.53 -12.89 -1.86
N ALA A 326 23.33 -13.51 -2.72
CA ALA A 326 24.55 -14.20 -2.31
C ALA A 326 25.58 -13.23 -1.70
N ARG A 327 25.72 -12.02 -2.26
CA ARG A 327 26.55 -10.95 -1.72
C ARG A 327 26.10 -10.57 -0.30
N GLY A 328 24.81 -10.35 -0.10
CA GLY A 328 24.24 -10.05 1.22
C GLY A 328 24.48 -11.16 2.22
N ARG A 329 24.23 -12.41 1.84
CA ARG A 329 24.43 -13.57 2.71
C ARG A 329 25.90 -13.75 3.13
N ALA A 330 26.85 -13.47 2.25
CA ALA A 330 28.27 -13.49 2.60
C ALA A 330 28.63 -12.42 3.65
N LEU A 331 28.08 -11.23 3.57
CA LEU A 331 28.27 -10.18 4.56
C LEU A 331 27.67 -10.56 5.93
N GLU A 332 26.46 -11.15 5.96
CA GLU A 332 25.82 -11.62 7.20
C GLU A 332 26.67 -12.65 7.95
N GLN A 333 27.39 -13.51 7.24
CA GLN A 333 28.27 -14.53 7.84
C GLN A 333 29.52 -13.92 8.49
N LEU A 334 29.95 -12.74 8.03
CA LEU A 334 31.11 -12.06 8.58
C LEU A 334 30.78 -11.21 9.82
N THR A 335 29.52 -10.85 10.01
CA THR A 335 29.06 -10.03 11.14
C THR A 335 28.58 -10.91 12.29
N GLY A 336 29.31 -10.91 13.42
CA GLY A 336 28.84 -11.48 14.69
C GLY A 336 27.65 -10.68 15.22
N LEU A 337 26.60 -11.37 15.71
CA LEU A 337 25.51 -10.71 16.41
C LEU A 337 25.65 -10.93 17.93
N ALA A 338 25.73 -9.84 18.68
CA ALA A 338 25.45 -9.89 20.10
C ALA A 338 23.92 -9.95 20.33
N PRO A 339 23.44 -10.65 21.39
CA PRO A 339 22.03 -10.58 21.75
C PRO A 339 21.66 -9.13 22.09
N PRO A 340 20.62 -8.57 21.49
CA PRO A 340 20.24 -7.20 21.75
C PRO A 340 19.77 -7.02 23.20
N PRO A 341 20.17 -5.94 23.91
CA PRO A 341 19.54 -5.57 25.16
C PRO A 341 18.08 -5.19 24.92
N ALA A 342 17.21 -5.31 25.92
CA ALA A 342 15.84 -4.87 25.80
C ALA A 342 15.78 -3.35 25.56
N SER A 343 15.34 -2.91 24.39
CA SER A 343 15.13 -1.48 24.14
C SER A 343 13.77 -1.05 24.69
N VAL A 344 13.76 0.04 25.45
CA VAL A 344 12.53 0.74 25.81
C VAL A 344 12.44 1.96 24.89
N GLN A 345 11.51 1.93 23.96
CA GLN A 345 11.19 3.07 23.13
C GLN A 345 10.46 4.11 24.00
N GLU A 346 11.02 5.32 24.10
CA GLU A 346 10.32 6.41 24.76
C GLU A 346 9.18 6.89 23.83
N PRO A 347 7.94 6.92 24.29
CA PRO A 347 6.83 7.37 23.48
C PRO A 347 6.98 8.85 23.13
N MET A 348 6.50 9.25 21.95
CA MET A 348 6.44 10.64 21.52
C MET A 348 5.76 11.52 22.59
N CYS A 349 6.30 12.70 22.84
CA CYS A 349 5.72 13.62 23.82
C CYS A 349 4.33 14.10 23.37
N GLN A 350 3.48 14.50 24.33
CA GLN A 350 2.11 14.86 24.03
C GLN A 350 1.98 16.12 23.17
N SER A 351 2.91 17.09 23.32
CA SER A 351 2.90 18.31 22.49
C SER A 351 3.20 18.00 21.03
N ASP A 352 4.18 17.13 20.76
CA ASP A 352 4.58 16.76 19.40
C ASP A 352 3.49 15.92 18.73
N ARG A 353 2.83 15.03 19.49
CA ARG A 353 1.68 14.29 19.01
C ARG A 353 0.50 15.20 18.67
N GLN A 354 0.26 16.24 19.48
CA GLN A 354 -0.78 17.22 19.17
C GLN A 354 -0.45 18.04 17.92
N GLN A 355 0.79 18.50 17.80
CA GLN A 355 1.26 19.20 16.60
C GLN A 355 1.04 18.35 15.35
N LEU A 356 1.41 17.08 15.40
CA LEU A 356 1.23 16.18 14.27
C LEU A 356 -0.25 15.94 13.91
N ARG A 357 -1.15 15.87 14.91
CA ARG A 357 -2.60 15.83 14.68
C ARG A 357 -3.10 17.06 13.92
N ASP A 358 -2.64 18.23 14.32
CA ASP A 358 -3.04 19.49 13.70
C ASP A 358 -2.51 19.57 12.25
N ASP A 359 -1.28 19.11 12.02
CA ASP A 359 -0.67 19.00 10.68
C ASP A 359 -1.46 18.03 9.79
N TYR A 360 -1.81 16.85 10.27
CA TYR A 360 -2.64 15.89 9.52
C TYR A 360 -4.08 16.37 9.32
N ALA A 361 -4.67 17.08 10.27
CA ALA A 361 -5.98 17.68 10.10
C ALA A 361 -5.96 18.76 9.01
N ARG A 362 -4.91 19.58 8.97
CA ARG A 362 -4.70 20.57 7.91
C ARG A 362 -4.47 19.91 6.55
N TYR A 363 -3.66 18.85 6.50
CA TYR A 363 -3.39 18.07 5.29
C TYR A 363 -4.69 17.46 4.72
N ALA A 364 -5.51 16.84 5.58
CA ALA A 364 -6.81 16.30 5.20
C ALA A 364 -7.75 17.36 4.62
N GLN A 365 -7.82 18.55 5.23
CA GLN A 365 -8.62 19.66 4.73
C GLN A 365 -8.16 20.14 3.35
N ILE A 366 -6.86 20.19 3.11
CA ILE A 366 -6.31 20.57 1.81
C ILE A 366 -6.65 19.53 0.76
N ILE A 367 -6.42 18.24 1.03
CA ILE A 367 -6.68 17.16 0.08
C ILE A 367 -8.18 17.01 -0.20
N SER A 368 -9.04 17.12 0.81
CA SER A 368 -10.51 17.06 0.65
C SER A 368 -11.13 18.29 -0.01
N GLY A 369 -10.35 19.34 -0.24
CA GLY A 369 -10.84 20.57 -0.83
C GLY A 369 -11.51 21.55 0.14
N GLN A 370 -11.48 21.26 1.44
CA GLN A 370 -12.08 22.13 2.48
C GLN A 370 -11.18 23.31 2.86
N ALA A 371 -9.91 23.26 2.48
CA ALA A 371 -8.97 24.37 2.65
C ALA A 371 -8.24 24.69 1.33
N PRO A 372 -7.83 25.97 1.13
CA PRO A 372 -7.05 26.36 -0.04
C PRO A 372 -5.65 25.74 0.03
N ILE A 373 -5.05 25.54 -1.15
CA ILE A 373 -3.64 25.19 -1.29
C ILE A 373 -2.86 26.50 -1.14
N THR A 374 -2.23 26.69 0.02
CA THR A 374 -1.30 27.81 0.22
C THR A 374 0.10 27.24 0.06
N GLY A 375 0.82 27.61 -1.00
CA GLY A 375 2.07 26.96 -1.45
C GLY A 375 3.27 27.06 -0.52
N SER A 376 3.09 27.29 0.79
CA SER A 376 4.17 27.50 1.75
C SER A 376 4.27 26.44 2.85
N GLU A 377 3.30 25.55 2.98
CA GLU A 377 3.22 24.72 4.20
C GLU A 377 4.11 23.48 4.18
N TRP A 378 4.46 22.92 2.99
CA TRP A 378 5.30 21.71 2.86
C TRP A 378 6.18 21.80 1.59
N GLN A 379 7.24 22.62 1.65
CA GLN A 379 7.98 23.06 0.45
C GLN A 379 9.08 22.12 -0.04
N GLU A 380 9.63 21.22 0.78
CA GLU A 380 10.80 20.43 0.36
C GLU A 380 10.43 19.20 -0.49
N VAL A 381 9.28 18.60 -0.25
CA VAL A 381 8.71 17.62 -1.17
C VAL A 381 7.61 18.34 -1.94
N ALA A 382 7.98 19.06 -2.97
CA ALA A 382 7.12 19.99 -3.67
C ALA A 382 5.83 19.33 -4.16
N ALA A 383 4.75 19.49 -3.37
CA ALA A 383 3.41 19.29 -3.88
C ALA A 383 3.25 20.25 -5.06
N GLU A 384 3.32 19.73 -6.28
CA GLU A 384 2.93 20.54 -7.42
C GLU A 384 1.47 20.90 -7.24
N VAL A 385 1.18 22.20 -7.17
CA VAL A 385 -0.20 22.69 -7.05
C VAL A 385 -1.10 22.07 -8.14
N SER A 386 -0.54 21.87 -9.33
CA SER A 386 -1.22 21.21 -10.45
C SER A 386 -1.53 19.73 -10.17
N GLY A 387 -0.61 18.97 -9.57
CA GLY A 387 -0.81 17.55 -9.22
C GLY A 387 -1.87 17.40 -8.14
N LEU A 388 -1.77 18.17 -7.06
CA LEU A 388 -2.78 18.16 -5.99
C LEU A 388 -4.15 18.64 -6.49
N THR A 389 -4.19 19.63 -7.39
CA THR A 389 -5.45 20.06 -8.00
C THR A 389 -6.08 18.93 -8.81
N ARG A 390 -5.30 18.20 -9.62
CA ARG A 390 -5.78 17.05 -10.40
C ARG A 390 -6.30 15.95 -9.48
N TYR A 391 -5.55 15.60 -8.44
CA TYR A 391 -5.96 14.63 -7.43
C TYR A 391 -7.35 14.99 -6.89
N ARG A 392 -7.56 16.23 -6.46
CA ARG A 392 -8.82 16.70 -5.87
C ARG A 392 -9.98 16.80 -6.85
N THR A 393 -9.74 17.20 -8.11
CA THR A 393 -10.82 17.54 -9.05
C THR A 393 -11.17 16.44 -10.02
N SER A 394 -10.30 15.44 -10.18
CA SER A 394 -10.50 14.36 -11.14
C SER A 394 -10.35 12.98 -10.48
N TYR A 395 -9.20 12.70 -9.86
CA TYR A 395 -8.89 11.37 -9.36
C TYR A 395 -9.80 10.97 -8.19
N VAL A 396 -9.76 11.68 -7.08
CA VAL A 396 -10.58 11.33 -5.88
C VAL A 396 -12.08 11.33 -6.16
N PRO A 397 -12.67 12.28 -6.92
CA PRO A 397 -14.06 12.18 -7.31
C PRO A 397 -14.40 10.91 -8.09
N HIS A 398 -13.52 10.48 -8.99
CA HIS A 398 -13.68 9.22 -9.71
C HIS A 398 -13.66 8.03 -8.74
N GLU A 399 -12.64 7.96 -7.87
CA GLU A 399 -12.51 6.87 -6.89
C GLU A 399 -13.73 6.78 -5.95
N ILE A 400 -14.24 7.90 -5.47
CA ILE A 400 -15.45 7.91 -4.63
C ILE A 400 -16.67 7.34 -5.38
N LEU A 401 -16.78 7.59 -6.67
CA LEU A 401 -17.94 7.13 -7.46
C LEU A 401 -17.80 5.68 -7.95
N HIS A 402 -16.59 5.24 -8.27
CA HIS A 402 -16.39 3.98 -9.00
C HIS A 402 -15.65 2.91 -8.21
N TRP A 403 -14.59 3.27 -7.42
CA TRP A 403 -13.82 2.28 -6.67
C TRP A 403 -14.65 1.60 -5.57
N GLY A 404 -14.44 0.30 -5.35
CA GLY A 404 -15.23 -0.49 -4.40
C GLY A 404 -16.69 -0.65 -4.84
N GLY A 405 -16.95 -0.61 -6.13
CA GLY A 405 -18.24 -0.70 -6.79
C GLY A 405 -18.73 0.62 -7.38
N ASP A 406 -19.11 0.61 -8.67
CA ASP A 406 -19.72 1.77 -9.32
C ASP A 406 -21.05 2.14 -8.64
N LEU A 407 -21.18 3.40 -8.25
CA LEU A 407 -22.36 3.85 -7.51
C LEU A 407 -23.68 3.66 -8.28
N ARG A 408 -23.65 3.72 -9.63
CA ARG A 408 -24.83 3.49 -10.47
C ARG A 408 -25.22 2.03 -10.52
N GLU A 409 -24.24 1.13 -10.41
CA GLU A 409 -24.47 -0.32 -10.37
C GLU A 409 -24.92 -0.77 -9.00
N MET A 410 -24.32 -0.16 -7.93
CA MET A 410 -24.73 -0.40 -6.55
C MET A 410 -26.18 0.06 -6.28
N PHE A 411 -26.58 1.22 -6.84
CA PHE A 411 -27.85 1.89 -6.54
C PHE A 411 -28.60 2.28 -7.83
N PRO A 412 -28.94 1.32 -8.73
CA PRO A 412 -29.47 1.65 -10.05
C PRO A 412 -30.81 2.37 -10.05
N GLN A 413 -31.72 2.03 -9.13
CA GLN A 413 -33.03 2.66 -9.06
C GLN A 413 -32.92 4.04 -8.40
N THR A 414 -32.14 4.15 -7.32
CA THR A 414 -31.90 5.43 -6.63
C THR A 414 -31.20 6.43 -7.56
N CYS A 415 -30.14 6.01 -8.26
CA CYS A 415 -29.43 6.89 -9.21
C CYS A 415 -30.35 7.37 -10.34
N ARG A 416 -31.23 6.52 -10.85
CA ARG A 416 -32.26 6.92 -11.84
C ARG A 416 -33.20 7.97 -11.24
N ALA A 417 -33.73 7.73 -10.04
CA ALA A 417 -34.63 8.64 -9.37
C ALA A 417 -33.99 10.01 -9.05
N LEU A 418 -32.68 10.04 -8.72
CA LEU A 418 -31.91 11.28 -8.54
C LEU A 418 -31.75 12.02 -9.87
N ALA A 419 -31.44 11.32 -10.95
CA ALA A 419 -31.30 11.92 -12.30
C ALA A 419 -32.60 12.58 -12.76
N GLU A 420 -33.77 11.94 -12.52
CA GLU A 420 -35.09 12.55 -12.80
C GLU A 420 -35.34 13.85 -12.04
N ARG A 421 -34.67 14.07 -10.92
CA ARG A 421 -34.71 15.29 -10.10
C ARG A 421 -33.59 16.26 -10.41
N ALA A 422 -32.80 16.01 -11.46
CA ALA A 422 -31.61 16.77 -11.81
C ALA A 422 -30.56 16.88 -10.68
N ILE A 423 -30.49 15.87 -9.79
CA ILE A 423 -29.47 15.76 -8.76
C ILE A 423 -28.29 14.96 -9.35
N CYS A 424 -27.13 15.61 -9.41
CA CYS A 424 -25.92 15.02 -9.98
C CYS A 424 -25.12 14.25 -8.93
N LEU A 425 -24.52 13.10 -9.31
CA LEU A 425 -23.66 12.32 -8.42
C LEU A 425 -22.39 13.09 -7.97
N THR A 426 -21.96 14.12 -8.71
CA THR A 426 -20.91 15.04 -8.23
C THR A 426 -21.31 15.79 -6.96
N GLU A 427 -22.62 15.97 -6.69
CA GLU A 427 -23.11 16.52 -5.42
C GLU A 427 -22.85 15.55 -4.26
N PHE A 428 -22.85 14.25 -4.52
CA PHE A 428 -22.49 13.24 -3.52
C PHE A 428 -21.00 13.35 -3.14
N VAL A 429 -20.10 13.57 -4.10
CA VAL A 429 -18.67 13.79 -3.80
C VAL A 429 -18.49 15.04 -2.92
N ALA A 430 -19.18 16.12 -3.22
CA ALA A 430 -19.16 17.33 -2.39
C ALA A 430 -19.74 17.06 -0.98
N PHE A 431 -20.79 16.27 -0.87
CA PHE A 431 -21.36 15.82 0.40
C PHE A 431 -20.39 14.94 1.18
N TRP A 432 -19.70 14.03 0.52
CA TRP A 432 -18.72 13.12 1.11
C TRP A 432 -17.65 13.88 1.91
N PHE A 433 -17.11 14.96 1.33
CA PHE A 433 -16.06 15.78 1.93
C PHE A 433 -16.55 17.01 2.70
N ARG A 434 -17.86 17.21 2.86
CA ARG A 434 -18.42 18.42 3.49
C ARG A 434 -17.92 18.68 4.91
N SER A 435 -17.70 17.61 5.67
CA SER A 435 -17.21 17.67 7.05
C SER A 435 -16.48 16.38 7.43
N PRO A 436 -15.56 16.45 8.41
CA PRO A 436 -14.93 15.23 8.92
C PRO A 436 -15.99 14.34 9.62
N ARG A 437 -15.86 13.03 9.44
CA ARG A 437 -16.76 12.02 9.99
C ARG A 437 -15.92 10.84 10.48
N PRO A 438 -15.55 10.82 11.77
CA PRO A 438 -14.83 9.71 12.36
C PRO A 438 -15.55 8.38 12.14
N LEU A 439 -14.78 7.32 11.90
CA LEU A 439 -15.34 5.98 11.75
C LEU A 439 -15.91 5.48 13.08
N THR A 440 -17.01 4.76 12.98
CA THR A 440 -17.65 4.07 14.09
C THR A 440 -17.39 2.56 14.09
N HIS A 441 -16.70 2.06 13.08
CA HIS A 441 -16.30 0.66 12.87
C HIS A 441 -14.95 0.61 12.16
N SER A 442 -14.32 -0.55 12.05
CA SER A 442 -13.12 -0.76 11.23
C SER A 442 -13.33 -0.26 9.81
N TYR A 443 -12.26 0.26 9.18
CA TYR A 443 -12.36 0.84 7.86
C TYR A 443 -12.77 -0.22 6.82
N ASP A 444 -13.87 0.06 6.14
CA ASP A 444 -14.36 -0.70 5.00
C ASP A 444 -15.00 0.27 4.00
N PHE A 445 -14.37 0.42 2.86
CA PHE A 445 -14.77 1.46 1.90
C PHE A 445 -16.11 1.17 1.24
N PHE A 446 -16.41 -0.12 0.97
CA PHE A 446 -17.69 -0.52 0.38
C PHE A 446 -18.87 -0.21 1.33
N LEU A 447 -18.76 -0.63 2.59
CA LEU A 447 -19.79 -0.35 3.60
C LEU A 447 -19.92 1.14 3.89
N LEU A 448 -18.79 1.85 3.94
CA LEU A 448 -18.77 3.30 4.13
C LEU A 448 -19.46 4.04 2.98
N LYS A 449 -19.27 3.58 1.74
CA LYS A 449 -19.93 4.15 0.56
C LYS A 449 -21.46 3.97 0.64
N ILE A 450 -21.94 2.79 1.02
CA ILE A 450 -23.36 2.53 1.24
C ILE A 450 -23.93 3.47 2.29
N GLU A 451 -23.26 3.60 3.43
CA GLU A 451 -23.70 4.47 4.55
C GLU A 451 -23.78 5.94 4.11
N ARG A 452 -22.73 6.44 3.49
CA ARG A 452 -22.64 7.86 3.05
C ARG A 452 -23.63 8.18 1.93
N PHE A 453 -23.89 7.25 1.03
CA PHE A 453 -24.86 7.45 -0.03
C PHE A 453 -26.30 7.45 0.50
N LEU A 454 -26.61 6.58 1.44
CA LEU A 454 -27.90 6.57 2.16
C LEU A 454 -28.13 7.91 2.89
N GLU A 455 -27.11 8.43 3.60
CA GLU A 455 -27.20 9.75 4.26
C GLU A 455 -27.45 10.88 3.25
N PHE A 456 -26.68 10.89 2.14
CA PHE A 456 -26.81 11.89 1.08
C PHE A 456 -28.22 11.91 0.48
N VAL A 457 -28.74 10.75 0.09
CA VAL A 457 -30.09 10.64 -0.51
C VAL A 457 -31.17 11.03 0.50
N THR A 458 -31.03 10.60 1.75
CA THR A 458 -31.98 10.96 2.81
C THR A 458 -32.06 12.47 3.05
N GLU A 459 -30.92 13.18 2.97
CA GLU A 459 -30.86 14.64 3.11
C GLU A 459 -31.34 15.37 1.85
N ARG A 460 -30.91 14.90 0.66
CA ARG A 460 -31.06 15.65 -0.59
C ARG A 460 -32.36 15.33 -1.34
N ALA A 461 -32.86 14.12 -1.19
CA ALA A 461 -34.07 13.60 -1.85
C ALA A 461 -34.87 12.67 -0.90
N PRO A 462 -35.46 13.22 0.19
CA PRO A 462 -36.09 12.39 1.20
C PRO A 462 -37.25 11.52 0.70
N ASP A 463 -37.86 11.87 -0.42
CA ASP A 463 -38.91 11.08 -1.09
C ASP A 463 -38.35 9.83 -1.81
N VAL A 464 -37.02 9.74 -2.04
CA VAL A 464 -36.32 8.57 -2.59
C VAL A 464 -35.78 7.66 -1.48
N ARG A 465 -35.88 8.03 -0.23
CA ARG A 465 -35.28 7.36 0.93
C ARG A 465 -35.61 5.86 0.97
N VAL A 466 -36.84 5.47 0.77
CA VAL A 466 -37.27 4.05 0.82
C VAL A 466 -36.53 3.23 -0.25
N CYS A 467 -36.29 3.80 -1.42
CA CYS A 467 -35.58 3.13 -2.51
C CYS A 467 -34.12 2.86 -2.13
N VAL A 468 -33.39 3.89 -1.64
CA VAL A 468 -31.99 3.73 -1.25
C VAL A 468 -31.81 2.83 -0.03
N GLU A 469 -32.76 2.81 0.92
CA GLU A 469 -32.75 1.86 2.04
C GLU A 469 -32.85 0.42 1.57
N GLN A 470 -33.77 0.12 0.63
CA GLN A 470 -33.91 -1.23 0.07
C GLN A 470 -32.67 -1.71 -0.68
N GLU A 471 -32.09 -0.85 -1.53
CA GLU A 471 -30.86 -1.18 -2.24
C GLU A 471 -29.68 -1.35 -1.26
N SER A 472 -29.57 -0.50 -0.23
CA SER A 472 -28.55 -0.61 0.84
C SER A 472 -28.65 -1.93 1.60
N ASP A 473 -29.87 -2.39 1.93
CA ASP A 473 -30.08 -3.64 2.66
C ASP A 473 -29.68 -4.86 1.81
N ILE A 474 -29.99 -4.84 0.50
CA ILE A 474 -29.57 -5.87 -0.44
C ILE A 474 -28.04 -5.95 -0.51
N LEU A 475 -27.37 -4.81 -0.67
CA LEU A 475 -25.90 -4.76 -0.76
C LEU A 475 -25.23 -5.25 0.54
N ARG A 476 -25.74 -4.82 1.71
CA ARG A 476 -25.21 -5.29 3.01
C ARG A 476 -25.41 -6.79 3.21
N LEU A 477 -26.57 -7.32 2.79
CA LEU A 477 -26.83 -8.75 2.88
C LEU A 477 -25.88 -9.56 1.97
N ALA A 478 -25.70 -9.12 0.74
CA ALA A 478 -24.78 -9.75 -0.21
C ALA A 478 -23.34 -9.73 0.33
N TYR A 479 -22.91 -8.60 0.86
CA TYR A 479 -21.58 -8.44 1.47
C TYR A 479 -21.37 -9.39 2.67
N ALA A 480 -22.35 -9.48 3.57
CA ALA A 480 -22.29 -10.39 4.71
C ALA A 480 -22.22 -11.86 4.27
N GLN A 481 -23.01 -12.26 3.28
CA GLN A 481 -22.98 -13.61 2.73
C GLN A 481 -21.65 -13.96 2.07
N ALA A 482 -21.07 -13.05 1.28
CA ALA A 482 -19.78 -13.25 0.65
C ALA A 482 -18.67 -13.45 1.70
N ASN A 483 -18.68 -12.67 2.78
CA ASN A 483 -17.72 -12.82 3.86
C ASN A 483 -17.89 -14.14 4.65
N GLU A 484 -19.12 -14.65 4.80
CA GLU A 484 -19.39 -15.96 5.44
C GLU A 484 -18.89 -17.14 4.58
N VAL A 485 -19.04 -17.04 3.26
CA VAL A 485 -18.62 -18.10 2.32
C VAL A 485 -17.13 -18.01 2.01
N GLY A 486 -16.46 -16.91 2.36
CA GLY A 486 -15.06 -16.64 1.98
C GLY A 486 -14.90 -16.28 0.51
N GLU A 487 -16.02 -16.07 -0.21
CA GLU A 487 -16.00 -15.47 -1.54
C GLU A 487 -15.92 -13.96 -1.43
N PRO A 488 -15.10 -13.30 -2.27
CA PRO A 488 -15.07 -11.85 -2.31
C PRO A 488 -16.42 -11.33 -2.76
N VAL A 489 -16.87 -10.25 -2.18
CA VAL A 489 -17.70 -9.30 -2.92
C VAL A 489 -16.75 -8.75 -3.98
N MET A 490 -16.93 -9.19 -5.23
CA MET A 490 -16.12 -8.68 -6.34
C MET A 490 -16.10 -7.15 -6.24
N GLU A 491 -14.94 -6.58 -6.03
CA GLU A 491 -14.69 -5.23 -6.46
C GLU A 491 -14.87 -5.32 -7.98
N MET A 492 -16.06 -4.98 -8.46
CA MET A 492 -16.33 -5.00 -9.89
C MET A 492 -15.49 -3.88 -10.49
N GLU A 493 -14.44 -4.29 -11.20
CA GLU A 493 -13.68 -3.33 -12.01
C GLU A 493 -14.64 -2.71 -13.02
N PRO A 494 -14.56 -1.39 -13.22
CA PRO A 494 -15.27 -0.77 -14.33
C PRO A 494 -14.73 -1.34 -15.64
N SER A 495 -15.62 -1.96 -16.40
CA SER A 495 -15.37 -2.46 -17.76
C SER A 495 -15.11 -1.32 -18.74
#